data_06805ae97187b8c3b726d58c28685ed3
#
_entry.id   06805ae97187b8c3b726d58c28685ed3
#
_cell.length_a   1.000
_cell.length_b   1.000
_cell.length_c   1.000
_cell.angle_alpha   90.00
_cell.angle_beta   90.00
_cell.angle_gamma   90.00
#
_symmetry.space_group_name_H-M   'P 1'
#
loop_
_entity.id
_entity.type
_entity.pdbx_description
1 polymer ?
#
loop_
_entity_poly.entity_id
_entity_poly.type
_entity_poly.pdbx_seq_one_letter_code
_entity_poly.pdbx_strand_id
1 'polypeptide(L)'
;MVKVIYLEKSFRDQMDHVLGKFLDHDCYDLVLNEDTDVYEPLTPLQIMMGETHSEKNLLCKFRKNVFSKEMTDSAYTALRSGAMMSDNRGLAAGIERDTEFQKLPDGQGQRRWVTQREKAVLQYIMAGSPPTVNGNDRLLEIYENTPNKPLQGRGSGANKNLAEIGSGAIWIVHKTTEFNFDEWFHSIKDLSATERVERSQFILDELISSSTYANGVRSGVGGFMDRYPRIPFCRETGWSANHKDLYKTSLPLFHAANEVFKREVPVRWAGQAAAMEQLGEDWRIGDTVYTTLTINRDFRTAAHRDVGDLCESWESHENPKGFSNLLVLDNGKDYDGFYLCFPEFRVAANIRAGDLIMMNAHRIHSNSPAFNHEEGFERMSVVMYFRESMLNCGSAKYEDTRRRFVYSRRDDKEHKLWHQGWNGVSPNMWDTEEWANFLGHNGFAEEANGILYKLGLDQVH
;
A
#
# COMPACT_ATOMS: atom_id res chain seq x y z
N MET A 1 -17.64 1.18 30.65
CA MET A 1 -17.80 -0.30 30.50
C MET A 1 -17.65 -0.59 29.01
N VAL A 2 -16.78 -1.54 28.63
CA VAL A 2 -16.58 -1.86 27.21
C VAL A 2 -17.78 -2.65 26.70
N LYS A 3 -18.36 -2.23 25.59
CA LYS A 3 -19.41 -2.96 24.87
C LYS A 3 -18.79 -4.08 24.05
N VAL A 4 -19.41 -5.24 24.04
CA VAL A 4 -18.96 -6.38 23.23
C VAL A 4 -20.06 -6.73 22.24
N ILE A 5 -19.67 -6.84 20.96
CA ILE A 5 -20.57 -7.16 19.85
C ILE A 5 -20.05 -8.41 19.15
N TYR A 6 -20.90 -9.41 19.09
CA TYR A 6 -20.68 -10.60 18.28
C TYR A 6 -21.55 -10.50 17.03
N LEU A 7 -20.91 -10.42 15.87
CA LEU A 7 -21.61 -10.30 14.60
C LEU A 7 -22.17 -11.66 14.17
N GLU A 8 -23.41 -11.67 13.72
CA GLU A 8 -24.09 -12.91 13.30
C GLU A 8 -23.84 -13.25 11.84
N LYS A 9 -23.53 -12.26 11.02
CA LYS A 9 -23.40 -12.39 9.55
C LYS A 9 -22.19 -11.66 9.02
N SER A 10 -21.64 -12.24 7.95
CA SER A 10 -20.68 -11.57 7.08
C SER A 10 -21.21 -11.60 5.65
N PHE A 11 -21.05 -10.48 4.94
CA PHE A 11 -21.40 -10.37 3.52
C PHE A 11 -20.13 -10.48 2.62
N ARG A 12 -19.07 -11.06 3.17
CA ARG A 12 -17.73 -11.12 2.56
C ARG A 12 -17.74 -11.59 1.10
N ASP A 13 -18.45 -12.69 0.83
CA ASP A 13 -18.45 -13.31 -0.51
C ASP A 13 -19.19 -12.48 -1.56
N GLN A 14 -19.93 -11.46 -1.13
CA GLN A 14 -20.74 -10.60 -1.99
C GLN A 14 -20.11 -9.22 -2.20
N MET A 15 -18.98 -8.91 -1.53
CA MET A 15 -18.49 -7.54 -1.42
C MET A 15 -17.25 -7.21 -2.29
N ASP A 16 -16.65 -8.18 -2.99
CA ASP A 16 -15.48 -7.88 -3.84
C ASP A 16 -15.78 -6.88 -4.96
N HIS A 17 -17.05 -6.76 -5.35
CA HIS A 17 -17.49 -5.79 -6.37
C HIS A 17 -17.44 -4.33 -5.91
N VAL A 18 -17.31 -4.06 -4.61
CA VAL A 18 -17.21 -2.69 -4.07
C VAL A 18 -15.77 -2.18 -3.99
N LEU A 19 -14.77 -3.04 -4.18
CA LEU A 19 -13.37 -2.64 -4.12
C LEU A 19 -13.06 -1.50 -5.11
N GLY A 20 -12.44 -0.46 -4.60
CA GLY A 20 -12.12 0.76 -5.34
C GLY A 20 -13.28 1.73 -5.50
N LYS A 21 -14.45 1.47 -4.90
CA LYS A 21 -15.60 2.38 -4.91
C LYS A 21 -15.69 3.15 -3.61
N PHE A 22 -16.12 4.39 -3.69
CA PHE A 22 -16.53 5.17 -2.52
C PHE A 22 -17.91 4.70 -2.07
N LEU A 23 -18.03 4.40 -0.77
CA LEU A 23 -19.26 3.91 -0.17
C LEU A 23 -19.91 5.02 0.66
N ASP A 24 -21.21 5.15 0.55
CA ASP A 24 -22.00 6.13 1.30
C ASP A 24 -22.51 5.55 2.64
N HIS A 25 -23.37 6.30 3.32
CA HIS A 25 -23.89 5.96 4.65
C HIS A 25 -24.81 4.73 4.69
N ASP A 26 -25.19 4.20 3.54
CA ASP A 26 -25.98 2.97 3.42
C ASP A 26 -25.14 1.69 3.55
N CYS A 27 -23.82 1.80 3.60
CA CYS A 27 -22.91 0.64 3.74
C CYS A 27 -22.81 0.11 5.18
N TYR A 28 -23.44 0.74 6.16
CA TYR A 28 -23.44 0.32 7.56
C TYR A 28 -24.80 0.53 8.23
N ASP A 29 -25.10 -0.29 9.24
CA ASP A 29 -26.31 -0.19 10.09
C ASP A 29 -25.96 0.22 11.52
N LEU A 30 -24.72 -0.03 11.93
CA LEU A 30 -24.25 0.22 13.29
C LEU A 30 -23.07 1.17 13.29
N VAL A 31 -23.15 2.22 14.11
CA VAL A 31 -22.05 3.16 14.35
C VAL A 31 -21.51 2.99 15.76
N LEU A 32 -20.23 2.73 15.90
CA LEU A 32 -19.53 2.65 17.18
C LEU A 32 -19.22 4.06 17.67
N ASN A 33 -19.79 4.45 18.81
CA ASN A 33 -19.60 5.77 19.45
C ASN A 33 -19.02 5.67 20.87
N GLU A 34 -18.74 4.47 21.34
CA GLU A 34 -18.25 4.16 22.68
C GLU A 34 -17.20 3.03 22.61
N ASP A 35 -16.51 2.80 23.72
CA ASP A 35 -15.55 1.70 23.83
C ASP A 35 -16.22 0.38 23.47
N THR A 36 -15.74 -0.25 22.39
CA THR A 36 -16.41 -1.43 21.83
C THR A 36 -15.40 -2.45 21.30
N ASP A 37 -15.65 -3.73 21.60
CA ASP A 37 -15.00 -4.89 21.00
C ASP A 37 -15.96 -5.51 19.99
N VAL A 38 -15.54 -5.71 18.75
CA VAL A 38 -16.36 -6.30 17.69
C VAL A 38 -15.70 -7.57 17.17
N TYR A 39 -16.45 -8.66 17.24
CA TYR A 39 -16.01 -9.98 16.79
C TYR A 39 -16.75 -10.42 15.54
N GLU A 40 -16.01 -10.94 14.57
CA GLU A 40 -16.54 -11.58 13.37
C GLU A 40 -17.33 -12.85 13.74
N PRO A 41 -18.28 -13.30 12.89
CA PRO A 41 -18.96 -14.57 13.09
C PRO A 41 -17.96 -15.74 13.14
N LEU A 42 -18.23 -16.70 14.00
CA LEU A 42 -17.49 -17.97 13.95
C LEU A 42 -17.84 -18.73 12.68
N THR A 43 -16.86 -19.36 12.07
CA THR A 43 -17.08 -20.24 10.93
C THR A 43 -17.81 -21.51 11.35
N PRO A 44 -18.51 -22.21 10.43
CA PRO A 44 -19.12 -23.49 10.72
C PRO A 44 -18.14 -24.51 11.33
N LEU A 45 -16.89 -24.51 10.89
CA LEU A 45 -15.85 -25.40 11.43
C LEU A 45 -15.51 -25.04 12.87
N GLN A 46 -15.34 -23.76 13.19
CA GLN A 46 -15.06 -23.30 14.55
C GLN A 46 -16.22 -23.66 15.51
N ILE A 47 -17.46 -23.47 15.07
CA ILE A 47 -18.65 -23.86 15.82
C ILE A 47 -18.65 -25.38 16.07
N MET A 48 -18.37 -26.18 15.04
CA MET A 48 -18.30 -27.62 15.13
C MET A 48 -17.20 -28.10 16.10
N MET A 49 -16.08 -27.37 16.15
CA MET A 49 -14.98 -27.65 17.07
C MET A 49 -15.21 -27.11 18.49
N GLY A 50 -16.33 -26.45 18.74
CA GLY A 50 -16.64 -25.84 20.04
C GLY A 50 -15.76 -24.62 20.38
N GLU A 51 -15.18 -23.97 19.39
CA GLU A 51 -14.41 -22.74 19.61
C GLU A 51 -15.28 -21.60 20.07
N THR A 52 -14.71 -20.70 20.85
CA THR A 52 -15.34 -19.44 21.26
C THR A 52 -14.63 -18.26 20.63
N HIS A 53 -15.29 -17.09 20.61
CA HIS A 53 -14.67 -15.87 20.11
C HIS A 53 -13.38 -15.53 20.88
N SER A 54 -12.36 -15.16 20.14
CA SER A 54 -11.04 -14.79 20.65
C SER A 54 -10.43 -13.73 19.73
N GLU A 55 -9.16 -13.33 19.98
CA GLU A 55 -8.47 -12.42 19.07
C GLU A 55 -8.32 -12.97 17.63
N LYS A 56 -8.52 -14.27 17.40
CA LYS A 56 -8.60 -14.85 16.05
C LYS A 56 -9.78 -14.27 15.25
N ASN A 57 -10.92 -14.09 15.90
CA ASN A 57 -12.14 -13.59 15.28
C ASN A 57 -12.37 -12.09 15.53
N LEU A 58 -11.39 -11.39 16.07
CA LEU A 58 -11.52 -9.98 16.36
C LEU A 58 -11.50 -9.17 15.06
N LEU A 59 -12.59 -8.44 14.78
CA LEU A 59 -12.66 -7.45 13.72
C LEU A 59 -11.92 -6.17 14.12
N CYS A 60 -12.33 -5.61 15.27
CA CYS A 60 -11.68 -4.42 15.80
C CYS A 60 -11.96 -4.23 17.30
N LYS A 61 -11.09 -3.46 17.96
CA LYS A 61 -11.35 -2.82 19.25
C LYS A 61 -11.28 -1.33 19.11
N PHE A 62 -12.34 -0.66 19.45
CA PHE A 62 -12.45 0.79 19.44
C PHE A 62 -12.38 1.35 20.85
N ARG A 63 -11.54 2.34 21.09
CA ARG A 63 -11.32 3.00 22.39
C ARG A 63 -11.37 4.51 22.23
N LYS A 64 -12.20 5.12 23.04
CA LYS A 64 -12.43 6.56 23.07
C LYS A 64 -11.45 7.25 24.02
N ASN A 65 -10.99 8.43 23.61
CA ASN A 65 -10.24 9.36 24.46
C ASN A 65 -9.03 8.73 25.17
N VAL A 66 -8.27 7.89 24.46
CA VAL A 66 -7.09 7.21 25.01
C VAL A 66 -5.84 8.09 25.00
N PHE A 67 -5.87 9.19 24.23
CA PHE A 67 -4.78 10.15 24.14
C PHE A 67 -5.21 11.52 24.68
N SER A 68 -4.29 12.21 25.38
CA SER A 68 -4.56 13.57 25.84
C SER A 68 -4.59 14.57 24.68
N LYS A 69 -5.29 15.68 24.88
CA LYS A 69 -5.35 16.74 23.87
C LYS A 69 -3.96 17.31 23.54
N GLU A 70 -3.11 17.49 24.54
CA GLU A 70 -1.75 18.00 24.34
C GLU A 70 -0.93 17.06 23.44
N MET A 71 -1.10 15.74 23.61
CA MET A 71 -0.40 14.74 22.80
C MET A 71 -0.91 14.77 21.36
N THR A 72 -2.22 14.84 21.15
CA THR A 72 -2.81 14.90 19.82
C THR A 72 -2.49 16.21 19.10
N ASP A 73 -2.52 17.36 19.76
CA ASP A 73 -2.18 18.67 19.18
C ASP A 73 -0.69 18.72 18.76
N SER A 74 0.20 18.19 19.62
CA SER A 74 1.62 18.10 19.32
C SER A 74 1.88 17.22 18.10
N ALA A 75 1.26 16.05 18.07
CA ALA A 75 1.39 15.12 16.94
C ALA A 75 0.74 15.66 15.66
N TYR A 76 -0.41 16.34 15.75
CA TYR A 76 -1.04 17.02 14.61
C TYR A 76 -0.06 17.99 13.95
N THR A 77 0.57 18.86 14.76
CA THR A 77 1.54 19.84 14.27
C THR A 77 2.74 19.17 13.63
N ALA A 78 3.27 18.12 14.25
CA ALA A 78 4.45 17.39 13.78
C ALA A 78 4.18 16.62 12.48
N LEU A 79 3.03 15.94 12.37
CA LEU A 79 2.73 15.04 11.26
C LEU A 79 2.10 15.76 10.05
N ARG A 80 1.64 17.00 10.24
CA ARG A 80 0.92 17.73 9.17
C ARG A 80 1.73 17.87 7.88
N SER A 81 3.05 18.07 7.97
CA SER A 81 3.91 18.15 6.78
C SER A 81 3.96 16.81 6.01
N GLY A 82 3.91 15.69 6.73
CA GLY A 82 3.79 14.36 6.12
C GLY A 82 2.44 14.19 5.39
N ALA A 83 1.36 14.61 6.02
CA ALA A 83 0.03 14.57 5.45
C ALA A 83 -0.17 15.49 4.22
N MET A 84 0.72 16.46 4.00
CA MET A 84 0.72 17.33 2.82
C MET A 84 1.40 16.72 1.60
N MET A 85 2.11 15.61 1.77
CA MET A 85 2.70 14.90 0.66
C MET A 85 1.61 14.29 -0.24
N SER A 86 1.98 14.00 -1.47
CA SER A 86 1.10 13.27 -2.40
C SER A 86 1.69 11.89 -2.63
N ASP A 87 0.88 10.87 -2.46
CA ASP A 87 1.28 9.48 -2.70
C ASP A 87 0.19 8.71 -3.46
N ASN A 88 0.61 7.66 -4.12
CA ASN A 88 -0.28 6.75 -4.82
C ASN A 88 -0.83 5.71 -3.83
N ARG A 89 -2.15 5.71 -3.63
CA ARG A 89 -2.85 4.81 -2.70
C ARG A 89 -3.67 3.72 -3.40
N GLY A 90 -3.41 3.47 -4.67
CA GLY A 90 -4.05 2.37 -5.39
C GLY A 90 -5.58 2.37 -5.26
N LEU A 91 -6.15 1.24 -4.83
CA LEU A 91 -7.59 1.07 -4.65
C LEU A 91 -8.19 2.04 -3.63
N ALA A 92 -7.46 2.36 -2.57
CA ALA A 92 -7.96 3.27 -1.54
C ALA A 92 -8.24 4.69 -2.08
N ALA A 93 -7.55 5.12 -3.15
CA ALA A 93 -7.83 6.38 -3.82
C ALA A 93 -9.07 6.34 -4.72
N GLY A 94 -9.64 5.17 -4.92
CA GLY A 94 -10.83 4.96 -5.74
C GLY A 94 -10.57 5.06 -7.24
N ILE A 95 -11.58 4.69 -8.02
CA ILE A 95 -11.61 4.87 -9.49
C ILE A 95 -11.92 6.33 -9.79
N GLU A 96 -12.86 6.91 -9.05
CA GLU A 96 -13.21 8.33 -9.08
C GLU A 96 -12.70 8.97 -7.80
N ARG A 97 -12.14 10.18 -7.89
CA ARG A 97 -11.76 10.93 -6.69
C ARG A 97 -12.97 11.56 -6.03
N ASP A 98 -12.90 11.65 -4.72
CA ASP A 98 -13.74 12.55 -3.97
C ASP A 98 -13.37 14.01 -4.32
N THR A 99 -14.20 14.63 -5.15
CA THR A 99 -13.93 15.96 -5.70
C THR A 99 -14.08 17.08 -4.67
N GLU A 100 -14.72 16.81 -3.54
CA GLU A 100 -14.89 17.79 -2.47
C GLU A 100 -13.57 18.04 -1.73
N PHE A 101 -12.87 16.97 -1.36
CA PHE A 101 -11.65 17.05 -0.54
C PHE A 101 -10.36 16.83 -1.34
N GLN A 102 -10.46 16.17 -2.48
CA GLN A 102 -9.30 15.73 -3.26
C GLN A 102 -9.45 16.09 -4.73
N LYS A 103 -9.33 17.38 -5.03
CA LYS A 103 -9.41 17.85 -6.41
C LYS A 103 -8.23 17.36 -7.23
N LEU A 104 -8.53 16.86 -8.43
CA LEU A 104 -7.51 16.64 -9.44
C LEU A 104 -6.94 18.00 -9.90
N PRO A 105 -5.66 18.08 -10.25
CA PRO A 105 -5.15 19.25 -10.95
C PRO A 105 -5.98 19.57 -12.17
N ASP A 106 -6.15 20.86 -12.45
CA ASP A 106 -6.88 21.28 -13.64
C ASP A 106 -6.28 20.66 -14.91
N GLY A 107 -7.14 20.21 -15.79
CA GLY A 107 -6.72 19.60 -17.05
C GLY A 107 -6.73 18.07 -17.08
N GLN A 108 -6.92 17.40 -15.95
CA GLN A 108 -6.96 15.94 -15.93
C GLN A 108 -8.37 15.39 -16.22
N GLY A 109 -8.42 14.36 -17.05
CA GLY A 109 -9.64 13.75 -17.55
C GLY A 109 -10.23 12.67 -16.63
N GLN A 110 -11.11 11.88 -17.19
CA GLN A 110 -11.73 10.74 -16.50
C GLN A 110 -10.73 9.66 -16.20
N ARG A 111 -10.94 8.95 -15.10
CA ARG A 111 -10.13 7.79 -14.68
C ARG A 111 -10.90 6.52 -14.89
N ARG A 112 -10.22 5.48 -15.31
CA ARG A 112 -10.74 4.13 -15.36
C ARG A 112 -9.63 3.10 -15.11
N TRP A 113 -10.03 1.90 -14.77
CA TRP A 113 -9.08 0.80 -14.66
C TRP A 113 -8.51 0.42 -16.02
N VAL A 114 -7.18 0.21 -16.04
CA VAL A 114 -6.52 -0.47 -17.18
C VAL A 114 -7.10 -1.87 -17.29
N THR A 115 -7.44 -2.29 -18.50
CA THR A 115 -7.93 -3.65 -18.72
C THR A 115 -6.79 -4.64 -18.86
N GLN A 116 -7.10 -5.94 -18.72
CA GLN A 116 -6.13 -7.01 -18.94
C GLN A 116 -5.57 -6.97 -20.35
N ARG A 117 -6.42 -6.69 -21.34
CA ARG A 117 -6.05 -6.56 -22.76
C ARG A 117 -5.08 -5.40 -22.99
N GLU A 118 -5.41 -4.21 -22.52
CA GLU A 118 -4.55 -3.03 -22.63
C GLU A 118 -3.17 -3.28 -22.01
N LYS A 119 -3.14 -3.89 -20.82
CA LYS A 119 -1.88 -4.26 -20.17
C LYS A 119 -1.07 -5.23 -21.02
N ALA A 120 -1.67 -6.31 -21.49
CA ALA A 120 -0.95 -7.36 -22.24
C ALA A 120 -0.38 -6.81 -23.55
N VAL A 121 -1.16 -6.00 -24.28
CA VAL A 121 -0.73 -5.35 -25.52
C VAL A 121 0.44 -4.40 -25.26
N LEU A 122 0.32 -3.50 -24.28
CA LEU A 122 1.38 -2.55 -23.96
C LEU A 122 2.66 -3.25 -23.49
N GLN A 123 2.54 -4.28 -22.66
CA GLN A 123 3.71 -5.07 -22.23
C GLN A 123 4.41 -5.75 -23.41
N TYR A 124 3.67 -6.29 -24.36
CA TYR A 124 4.25 -6.90 -25.54
C TYR A 124 5.00 -5.89 -26.42
N ILE A 125 4.41 -4.71 -26.64
CA ILE A 125 5.05 -3.63 -27.40
C ILE A 125 6.32 -3.14 -26.69
N MET A 126 6.26 -2.91 -25.38
CA MET A 126 7.42 -2.47 -24.58
C MET A 126 8.55 -3.50 -24.56
N ALA A 127 8.24 -4.77 -24.64
CA ALA A 127 9.24 -5.83 -24.78
C ALA A 127 9.88 -5.86 -26.18
N GLY A 128 9.55 -4.92 -27.06
CA GLY A 128 10.06 -4.85 -28.42
C GLY A 128 9.32 -5.78 -29.39
N SER A 129 8.08 -6.18 -29.06
CA SER A 129 7.26 -7.08 -29.88
C SER A 129 8.00 -8.36 -30.30
N PRO A 130 8.53 -9.17 -29.37
CA PRO A 130 9.35 -10.33 -29.70
C PRO A 130 8.54 -11.35 -30.53
N PRO A 131 9.06 -11.78 -31.69
CA PRO A 131 8.35 -12.73 -32.53
C PRO A 131 8.25 -14.10 -31.85
N THR A 132 7.28 -14.90 -32.30
CA THR A 132 7.20 -16.32 -31.92
C THR A 132 8.41 -17.09 -32.45
N VAL A 133 8.57 -18.34 -31.98
CA VAL A 133 9.59 -19.28 -32.50
C VAL A 133 9.50 -19.45 -34.02
N ASN A 134 8.30 -19.26 -34.58
CA ASN A 134 8.03 -19.33 -36.03
C ASN A 134 8.16 -17.96 -36.74
N GLY A 135 8.63 -16.92 -36.05
CA GLY A 135 8.81 -15.60 -36.64
C GLY A 135 7.53 -14.75 -36.75
N ASN A 136 6.38 -15.23 -36.25
CA ASN A 136 5.12 -14.52 -36.35
C ASN A 136 4.97 -13.46 -35.29
N ASP A 137 4.36 -12.33 -35.63
CA ASP A 137 3.91 -11.31 -34.70
C ASP A 137 2.72 -11.80 -33.88
N ARG A 138 2.78 -11.58 -32.58
CA ARG A 138 1.74 -12.00 -31.62
C ARG A 138 0.79 -10.88 -31.21
N LEU A 139 0.97 -9.68 -31.70
CA LEU A 139 0.22 -8.52 -31.22
C LEU A 139 -1.30 -8.69 -31.35
N LEU A 140 -1.74 -9.17 -32.53
CA LEU A 140 -3.15 -9.41 -32.78
C LEU A 140 -3.69 -10.58 -31.96
N GLU A 141 -2.94 -11.66 -31.84
CA GLU A 141 -3.26 -12.80 -30.97
C GLU A 141 -3.47 -12.39 -29.53
N ILE A 142 -2.57 -11.55 -28.99
CA ILE A 142 -2.67 -11.02 -27.62
C ILE A 142 -3.91 -10.15 -27.47
N TYR A 143 -4.19 -9.28 -28.43
CA TYR A 143 -5.35 -8.41 -28.40
C TYR A 143 -6.66 -9.20 -28.42
N GLU A 144 -6.80 -10.19 -29.31
CA GLU A 144 -8.02 -10.97 -29.47
C GLU A 144 -8.28 -11.92 -28.30
N ASN A 145 -7.23 -12.59 -27.81
CA ASN A 145 -7.38 -13.65 -26.80
C ASN A 145 -7.31 -13.14 -25.36
N THR A 146 -6.91 -11.88 -25.12
CA THR A 146 -6.88 -11.35 -23.76
C THR A 146 -8.22 -10.68 -23.40
N PRO A 147 -8.84 -11.04 -22.27
CA PRO A 147 -10.11 -10.46 -21.87
C PRO A 147 -10.05 -8.94 -21.70
N ASN A 148 -11.03 -8.21 -22.24
CA ASN A 148 -11.19 -6.79 -22.03
C ASN A 148 -11.92 -6.51 -20.72
N LYS A 149 -11.33 -6.95 -19.59
CA LYS A 149 -11.87 -6.77 -18.25
C LYS A 149 -10.95 -5.87 -17.43
N PRO A 150 -11.50 -4.96 -16.61
CA PRO A 150 -10.69 -4.14 -15.73
C PRO A 150 -9.74 -4.98 -14.87
N LEU A 151 -8.50 -4.55 -14.75
CA LEU A 151 -7.56 -5.08 -13.79
C LEU A 151 -7.99 -4.63 -12.40
N GLN A 152 -8.82 -5.43 -11.75
CA GLN A 152 -9.08 -5.24 -10.33
C GLN A 152 -7.84 -5.72 -9.58
N GLY A 153 -7.12 -4.78 -8.98
CA GLY A 153 -5.91 -5.09 -8.23
C GLY A 153 -6.23 -5.98 -7.03
N ARG A 154 -5.80 -7.24 -7.07
CA ARG A 154 -5.46 -7.93 -5.84
C ARG A 154 -4.09 -7.37 -5.43
N GLY A 155 -4.00 -6.73 -4.27
CA GLY A 155 -2.81 -6.31 -3.57
C GLY A 155 -1.47 -6.23 -4.32
N SER A 156 -0.43 -5.86 -3.69
CA SER A 156 0.93 -5.65 -4.23
C SER A 156 1.46 -6.72 -5.23
N GLY A 157 0.90 -7.94 -5.22
CA GLY A 157 1.30 -9.01 -6.14
C GLY A 157 0.84 -8.83 -7.59
N ALA A 158 -0.36 -8.29 -7.83
CA ALA A 158 -0.87 -8.06 -9.18
C ALA A 158 -0.21 -6.84 -9.84
N ASN A 159 0.27 -5.89 -9.04
CA ASN A 159 0.91 -4.67 -9.50
C ASN A 159 2.41 -4.80 -9.77
N LYS A 160 3.05 -5.89 -9.37
CA LYS A 160 4.49 -6.08 -9.62
C LYS A 160 4.87 -5.97 -11.09
N ASN A 161 3.96 -6.39 -11.97
CA ASN A 161 4.18 -6.32 -13.41
C ASN A 161 3.60 -5.06 -14.08
N LEU A 162 2.83 -4.25 -13.35
CA LEU A 162 2.34 -2.94 -13.81
C LEU A 162 3.27 -1.80 -13.43
N ALA A 163 4.31 -2.07 -12.65
CA ALA A 163 5.35 -1.09 -12.38
C ALA A 163 5.98 -0.55 -13.67
N GLU A 164 5.89 -1.31 -14.76
CA GLU A 164 6.33 -0.93 -16.08
C GLU A 164 5.39 0.06 -16.79
N ILE A 165 4.11 0.06 -16.43
CA ILE A 165 3.09 0.92 -17.05
C ILE A 165 2.55 1.96 -16.07
N GLY A 166 3.18 2.11 -14.91
CA GLY A 166 2.68 2.94 -13.82
C GLY A 166 2.01 2.14 -12.70
N SER A 167 2.15 2.62 -11.50
CA SER A 167 1.89 1.89 -10.26
C SER A 167 0.43 1.87 -9.84
N GLY A 168 -0.53 1.94 -10.67
CA GLY A 168 -1.86 2.12 -10.14
C GLY A 168 -2.98 1.35 -10.75
N ALA A 169 -2.82 0.58 -11.78
CA ALA A 169 -3.93 -0.09 -12.46
C ALA A 169 -5.09 0.86 -12.88
N ILE A 170 -4.92 2.17 -12.78
CA ILE A 170 -5.90 3.18 -13.19
C ILE A 170 -5.32 3.98 -14.34
N TRP A 171 -6.12 4.09 -15.38
CA TRP A 171 -5.83 4.89 -16.55
C TRP A 171 -6.47 6.28 -16.41
N ILE A 172 -5.74 7.34 -16.73
CA ILE A 172 -6.33 8.65 -16.92
C ILE A 172 -6.48 8.93 -18.41
N VAL A 173 -7.69 9.24 -18.80
CA VAL A 173 -7.98 9.77 -20.13
C VAL A 173 -7.88 11.29 -20.07
N HIS A 174 -7.13 11.87 -20.97
CA HIS A 174 -6.93 13.32 -21.01
C HIS A 174 -8.24 14.04 -21.29
N LYS A 175 -8.47 15.18 -20.64
CA LYS A 175 -9.69 16.00 -20.81
C LYS A 175 -9.96 16.43 -22.27
N THR A 176 -8.92 16.57 -23.05
CA THR A 176 -9.00 17.12 -24.41
C THR A 176 -9.10 16.08 -25.50
N THR A 177 -8.79 14.82 -25.19
CA THR A 177 -8.85 13.70 -26.12
C THR A 177 -9.33 12.48 -25.39
N GLU A 178 -10.50 12.00 -25.70
CA GLU A 178 -10.91 10.66 -25.29
C GLU A 178 -9.94 9.66 -25.93
N PHE A 179 -9.03 9.11 -25.14
CA PHE A 179 -8.17 8.05 -25.62
C PHE A 179 -8.98 6.77 -25.80
N ASN A 180 -9.19 6.40 -27.04
CA ASN A 180 -9.81 5.15 -27.40
C ASN A 180 -8.72 4.12 -27.70
N PHE A 181 -8.54 3.15 -26.77
CA PHE A 181 -7.50 2.13 -26.89
C PHE A 181 -7.68 1.27 -28.15
N ASP A 182 -8.90 0.93 -28.51
CA ASP A 182 -9.18 0.09 -29.67
C ASP A 182 -8.85 0.82 -30.99
N GLU A 183 -9.21 2.08 -31.11
CA GLU A 183 -8.82 2.91 -32.26
C GLU A 183 -7.30 3.06 -32.35
N TRP A 184 -6.64 3.34 -31.25
CA TRP A 184 -5.21 3.42 -31.19
C TRP A 184 -4.56 2.08 -31.60
N PHE A 185 -5.02 0.95 -31.06
CA PHE A 185 -4.51 -0.37 -31.39
C PHE A 185 -4.62 -0.64 -32.90
N HIS A 186 -5.76 -0.36 -33.49
CA HIS A 186 -5.96 -0.54 -34.93
C HIS A 186 -5.08 0.39 -35.79
N SER A 187 -4.66 1.52 -35.26
CA SER A 187 -3.73 2.43 -35.95
C SER A 187 -2.28 1.94 -35.96
N ILE A 188 -1.90 1.03 -35.05
CA ILE A 188 -0.52 0.58 -34.88
C ILE A 188 -0.31 -0.91 -35.19
N LYS A 189 -1.37 -1.73 -35.28
CA LYS A 189 -1.26 -3.19 -35.38
C LYS A 189 -0.44 -3.67 -36.59
N ASP A 190 -0.49 -2.94 -37.68
CA ASP A 190 0.18 -3.29 -38.94
C ASP A 190 1.57 -2.62 -39.10
N LEU A 191 2.01 -1.85 -38.11
CA LEU A 191 3.33 -1.22 -38.11
C LEU A 191 4.44 -2.19 -37.70
N SER A 192 5.69 -1.85 -38.03
CA SER A 192 6.86 -2.56 -37.53
C SER A 192 7.00 -2.44 -36.01
N ALA A 193 7.74 -3.36 -35.39
CA ALA A 193 7.99 -3.36 -33.94
C ALA A 193 8.56 -2.02 -33.44
N THR A 194 9.50 -1.43 -34.18
CA THR A 194 10.12 -0.15 -33.86
C THR A 194 9.13 1.00 -33.90
N GLU A 195 8.34 1.09 -34.97
CA GLU A 195 7.31 2.13 -35.11
C GLU A 195 6.21 2.02 -34.06
N ARG A 196 5.87 0.80 -33.66
CA ARG A 196 4.92 0.58 -32.55
C ARG A 196 5.45 1.16 -31.24
N VAL A 197 6.70 0.90 -30.91
CA VAL A 197 7.33 1.45 -29.70
C VAL A 197 7.35 2.98 -29.74
N GLU A 198 7.76 3.57 -30.86
CA GLU A 198 7.79 5.03 -31.02
C GLU A 198 6.40 5.66 -30.88
N ARG A 199 5.39 5.11 -31.56
CA ARG A 199 4.02 5.62 -31.46
C ARG A 199 3.32 5.34 -30.13
N SER A 200 3.81 4.37 -29.38
CA SER A 200 3.29 4.05 -28.06
C SER A 200 3.94 4.88 -26.96
N GLN A 201 5.07 5.49 -27.21
CA GLN A 201 5.87 6.18 -26.18
C GLN A 201 5.08 7.29 -25.51
N PHE A 202 4.34 8.09 -26.25
CA PHE A 202 3.54 9.16 -25.68
C PHE A 202 2.44 8.63 -24.73
N ILE A 203 1.82 7.47 -25.06
CA ILE A 203 0.81 6.83 -24.22
C ILE A 203 1.46 6.29 -22.95
N LEU A 204 2.64 5.68 -23.08
CA LEU A 204 3.38 5.16 -21.96
C LEU A 204 3.83 6.27 -21.02
N ASP A 205 4.32 7.38 -21.56
CA ASP A 205 4.72 8.55 -20.77
C ASP A 205 3.51 9.18 -20.06
N GLU A 206 2.38 9.26 -20.73
CA GLU A 206 1.14 9.76 -20.15
C GLU A 206 0.56 8.83 -19.11
N LEU A 207 0.57 7.52 -19.35
CA LEU A 207 0.16 6.52 -18.36
C LEU A 207 1.03 6.54 -17.11
N ILE A 208 2.34 6.63 -17.25
CA ILE A 208 3.29 6.73 -16.14
C ILE A 208 3.04 8.01 -15.36
N SER A 209 2.95 9.13 -16.05
CA SER A 209 2.67 10.44 -15.46
C SER A 209 1.28 10.46 -14.79
N SER A 210 0.27 9.97 -15.48
CA SER A 210 -1.11 9.96 -15.02
C SER A 210 -1.35 9.02 -13.85
N SER A 211 -0.68 7.86 -13.78
CA SER A 211 -0.84 6.95 -12.64
C SER A 211 -0.43 7.57 -11.32
N THR A 212 0.58 8.43 -11.34
CA THR A 212 1.03 9.18 -10.16
C THR A 212 -0.04 10.17 -9.69
N TYR A 213 -0.71 10.84 -10.62
CA TYR A 213 -1.78 11.79 -10.31
C TYR A 213 -3.13 11.11 -10.05
N ALA A 214 -3.43 10.02 -10.77
CA ALA A 214 -4.71 9.32 -10.65
C ALA A 214 -4.97 8.81 -9.25
N ASN A 215 -3.94 8.25 -8.62
CA ASN A 215 -4.00 7.69 -7.27
C ASN A 215 -3.31 8.61 -6.25
N GLY A 216 -2.79 9.74 -6.68
CA GLY A 216 -2.16 10.73 -5.82
C GLY A 216 -3.21 11.39 -4.94
N VAL A 217 -3.12 11.17 -3.65
CA VAL A 217 -3.95 11.77 -2.62
C VAL A 217 -3.07 12.44 -1.58
N ARG A 218 -3.62 13.33 -0.76
CA ARG A 218 -2.87 13.92 0.35
C ARG A 218 -2.60 12.85 1.39
N SER A 219 -1.45 12.23 1.23
CA SER A 219 -1.02 11.11 2.04
C SER A 219 0.49 11.03 2.02
N GLY A 220 1.09 10.77 3.16
CA GLY A 220 2.52 10.52 3.30
C GLY A 220 2.79 9.21 4.01
N VAL A 221 4.03 8.77 3.91
CA VAL A 221 4.52 7.57 4.60
C VAL A 221 5.65 7.98 5.54
N GLY A 222 5.55 7.58 6.80
CA GLY A 222 6.59 7.71 7.80
C GLY A 222 7.17 6.35 8.20
N GLY A 223 8.27 6.37 8.97
CA GLY A 223 8.97 5.16 9.37
C GLY A 223 9.79 4.57 8.24
N PHE A 224 9.62 3.29 7.99
CA PHE A 224 10.46 2.52 7.08
C PHE A 224 9.63 1.85 5.97
N MET A 225 10.32 1.54 4.87
CA MET A 225 9.74 0.90 3.69
C MET A 225 10.63 -0.25 3.22
N ASP A 226 9.98 -1.32 2.82
CA ASP A 226 10.59 -2.50 2.23
C ASP A 226 11.20 -2.22 0.84
N ARG A 227 11.79 -3.25 0.30
CA ARG A 227 12.27 -3.28 -1.08
C ARG A 227 11.07 -3.22 -2.03
N TYR A 228 11.16 -2.30 -2.93
CA TYR A 228 10.15 -2.08 -3.95
C TYR A 228 10.77 -2.25 -5.34
N PRO A 229 10.05 -2.71 -6.38
CA PRO A 229 10.65 -2.86 -7.72
C PRO A 229 11.42 -1.64 -8.19
N ARG A 230 10.93 -0.43 -7.88
CA ARG A 230 11.59 0.83 -8.23
C ARG A 230 12.71 1.23 -7.28
N ILE A 231 12.73 0.72 -6.06
CA ILE A 231 13.71 1.02 -5.03
C ILE A 231 14.06 -0.30 -4.35
N PRO A 232 15.04 -1.05 -4.89
CA PRO A 232 15.29 -2.44 -4.51
C PRO A 232 16.14 -2.57 -3.24
N PHE A 233 15.98 -1.66 -2.30
CA PHE A 233 16.58 -1.70 -0.98
C PHE A 233 15.59 -1.18 0.07
N CYS A 234 15.66 -1.73 1.27
CA CYS A 234 14.89 -1.23 2.41
C CYS A 234 15.48 0.11 2.87
N ARG A 235 14.62 1.01 3.35
CA ARG A 235 15.03 2.37 3.66
C ARG A 235 14.10 3.05 4.63
N GLU A 236 14.58 4.06 5.28
CA GLU A 236 13.76 5.07 5.92
C GLU A 236 12.97 5.85 4.85
N THR A 237 11.74 6.23 5.15
CA THR A 237 10.90 7.03 4.24
C THR A 237 11.49 8.43 4.07
N GLY A 238 11.22 9.03 2.91
CA GLY A 238 11.74 10.38 2.63
C GLY A 238 11.25 11.43 3.63
N TRP A 239 10.00 11.32 4.10
CA TRP A 239 9.49 12.24 5.12
C TRP A 239 10.25 12.09 6.43
N SER A 240 10.38 10.88 6.99
CA SER A 240 11.10 10.64 8.25
C SER A 240 12.57 11.04 8.16
N ALA A 241 13.22 10.75 7.03
CA ALA A 241 14.62 11.11 6.80
C ALA A 241 14.86 12.62 6.76
N ASN A 242 13.94 13.37 6.12
CA ASN A 242 14.09 14.81 5.91
C ASN A 242 13.52 15.66 7.04
N HIS A 243 12.68 15.10 7.91
CA HIS A 243 11.99 15.80 9.01
C HIS A 243 12.21 15.12 10.37
N LYS A 244 13.47 14.84 10.70
CA LYS A 244 13.88 14.09 11.91
C LYS A 244 13.30 14.66 13.21
N ASP A 245 13.25 15.98 13.35
CA ASP A 245 12.75 16.60 14.56
C ASP A 245 11.22 16.46 14.69
N LEU A 246 10.49 16.64 13.59
CA LEU A 246 9.04 16.41 13.56
C LEU A 246 8.70 14.94 13.81
N TYR A 247 9.46 14.04 13.18
CA TYR A 247 9.31 12.60 13.41
C TYR A 247 9.52 12.25 14.90
N LYS A 248 10.59 12.76 15.52
CA LYS A 248 10.85 12.56 16.97
C LYS A 248 9.75 13.15 17.85
N THR A 249 9.22 14.32 17.49
CA THR A 249 8.11 14.97 18.24
C THR A 249 6.84 14.11 18.21
N SER A 250 6.64 13.28 17.17
CA SER A 250 5.47 12.41 17.06
C SER A 250 5.62 11.06 17.79
N LEU A 251 6.84 10.63 18.15
CA LEU A 251 7.09 9.32 18.79
C LEU A 251 6.29 9.07 20.08
N PRO A 252 6.08 10.05 20.99
CA PRO A 252 5.28 9.81 22.20
C PRO A 252 3.87 9.29 21.90
N LEU A 253 3.22 9.78 20.83
CA LEU A 253 1.90 9.29 20.41
C LEU A 253 1.96 7.82 19.96
N PHE A 254 2.99 7.44 19.19
CA PHE A 254 3.16 6.07 18.72
C PHE A 254 3.47 5.09 19.85
N HIS A 255 4.27 5.51 20.83
CA HIS A 255 4.52 4.73 22.04
C HIS A 255 3.23 4.53 22.85
N ALA A 256 2.44 5.61 23.04
CA ALA A 256 1.16 5.49 23.73
C ALA A 256 0.20 4.54 23.01
N ALA A 257 0.11 4.63 21.68
CA ALA A 257 -0.71 3.72 20.87
C ALA A 257 -0.23 2.26 20.97
N ASN A 258 1.09 2.02 20.98
CA ASN A 258 1.68 0.70 21.18
C ASN A 258 1.31 0.11 22.54
N GLU A 259 1.35 0.91 23.62
CA GLU A 259 0.98 0.44 24.95
C GLU A 259 -0.52 0.11 25.06
N VAL A 260 -1.39 0.89 24.40
CA VAL A 260 -2.80 0.55 24.31
C VAL A 260 -2.99 -0.75 23.52
N PHE A 261 -2.32 -0.90 22.37
CA PHE A 261 -2.38 -2.13 21.57
C PHE A 261 -1.94 -3.35 22.37
N LYS A 262 -0.80 -3.26 23.07
CA LYS A 262 -0.29 -4.31 23.95
C LYS A 262 -1.28 -4.73 25.03
N ARG A 263 -1.95 -3.76 25.65
CA ARG A 263 -2.92 -4.01 26.72
C ARG A 263 -4.23 -4.61 26.20
N GLU A 264 -4.75 -4.06 25.08
CA GLU A 264 -6.08 -4.38 24.60
C GLU A 264 -6.12 -5.64 23.70
N VAL A 265 -5.04 -5.91 22.94
CA VAL A 265 -4.97 -7.01 21.97
C VAL A 265 -3.64 -7.77 22.12
N PRO A 266 -3.40 -8.37 23.29
CA PRO A 266 -2.09 -8.89 23.67
C PRO A 266 -1.57 -10.02 22.80
N VAL A 267 -2.43 -10.90 22.27
CA VAL A 267 -2.00 -12.04 21.44
C VAL A 267 -1.47 -11.55 20.09
N ARG A 268 -2.22 -10.66 19.44
CA ARG A 268 -1.79 -10.07 18.15
C ARG A 268 -0.59 -9.15 18.32
N TRP A 269 -0.55 -8.38 19.40
CA TRP A 269 0.62 -7.57 19.73
C TRP A 269 1.88 -8.45 19.91
N ALA A 270 1.77 -9.55 20.64
CA ALA A 270 2.89 -10.47 20.86
C ALA A 270 3.38 -11.09 19.53
N GLY A 271 2.47 -11.45 18.64
CA GLY A 271 2.83 -11.93 17.30
C GLY A 271 3.56 -10.88 16.46
N GLN A 272 3.13 -9.62 16.55
CA GLN A 272 3.80 -8.49 15.86
C GLN A 272 5.15 -8.16 16.50
N ALA A 273 5.27 -8.29 17.83
CA ALA A 273 6.53 -8.11 18.55
C ALA A 273 7.55 -9.19 18.15
N ALA A 274 7.12 -10.44 18.03
CA ALA A 274 7.99 -11.53 17.55
C ALA A 274 8.47 -11.30 16.10
N ALA A 275 7.60 -10.79 15.24
CA ALA A 275 8.00 -10.38 13.88
C ALA A 275 9.00 -9.22 13.91
N MET A 276 8.84 -8.28 14.83
CA MET A 276 9.80 -7.18 15.03
C MET A 276 11.15 -7.66 15.53
N GLU A 277 11.18 -8.64 16.45
CA GLU A 277 12.42 -9.27 16.91
C GLU A 277 13.15 -9.98 15.76
N GLN A 278 12.41 -10.69 14.89
CA GLN A 278 12.97 -11.32 13.69
C GLN A 278 13.56 -10.30 12.73
N LEU A 279 12.87 -9.16 12.54
CA LEU A 279 13.30 -8.09 11.64
C LEU A 279 14.53 -7.34 12.17
N GLY A 280 14.62 -7.15 13.48
CA GLY A 280 15.69 -6.40 14.14
C GLY A 280 15.33 -4.91 14.36
N GLU A 281 16.17 -4.25 15.16
CA GLU A 281 15.89 -2.88 15.65
C GLU A 281 16.06 -1.80 14.58
N ASP A 282 16.80 -2.05 13.52
CA ASP A 282 17.11 -1.10 12.46
C ASP A 282 15.84 -0.51 11.78
N TRP A 283 14.73 -1.25 11.84
CA TRP A 283 13.51 -0.95 11.09
C TRP A 283 12.30 -0.69 11.98
N ARG A 284 12.55 -0.35 13.23
CA ARG A 284 11.53 -0.09 14.24
C ARG A 284 11.24 1.41 14.39
N ILE A 285 9.98 1.77 14.48
CA ILE A 285 9.56 3.13 14.85
C ILE A 285 9.70 3.31 16.36
N GLY A 286 10.76 3.96 16.81
CA GLY A 286 11.05 4.06 18.24
C GLY A 286 11.08 2.68 18.91
N ASP A 287 10.52 2.56 20.11
CA ASP A 287 10.40 1.29 20.85
C ASP A 287 9.03 0.63 20.67
N THR A 288 8.45 0.71 19.48
CA THR A 288 7.12 0.16 19.16
C THR A 288 7.21 -1.11 18.32
N VAL A 289 6.08 -1.77 18.09
CA VAL A 289 5.98 -2.90 17.17
C VAL A 289 5.64 -2.48 15.72
N TYR A 290 5.75 -1.20 15.40
CA TYR A 290 5.42 -0.67 14.07
C TYR A 290 6.68 -0.44 13.23
N THR A 291 6.57 -0.70 11.93
CA THR A 291 7.61 -0.39 10.94
C THR A 291 7.25 0.84 10.11
N THR A 292 5.96 1.07 9.88
CA THR A 292 5.49 2.02 8.89
C THR A 292 4.28 2.80 9.41
N LEU A 293 4.21 4.06 9.01
CA LEU A 293 3.07 4.95 9.24
C LEU A 293 2.49 5.38 7.91
N THR A 294 1.17 5.47 7.83
CA THR A 294 0.48 6.20 6.78
C THR A 294 -0.21 7.40 7.40
N ILE A 295 0.02 8.59 6.83
CA ILE A 295 -0.52 9.86 7.34
C ILE A 295 -1.38 10.47 6.24
N ASN A 296 -2.69 10.43 6.39
CA ASN A 296 -3.64 10.92 5.40
C ASN A 296 -4.29 12.21 5.89
N ARG A 297 -4.52 13.16 4.97
CA ARG A 297 -5.24 14.40 5.26
C ARG A 297 -6.46 14.53 4.38
N ASP A 298 -7.62 14.76 5.00
CA ASP A 298 -8.91 14.94 4.32
C ASP A 298 -9.12 13.90 3.21
N PHE A 299 -8.63 12.69 3.45
CA PHE A 299 -8.64 11.62 2.48
C PHE A 299 -9.76 10.63 2.81
N ARG A 300 -10.85 10.74 2.07
CA ARG A 300 -11.89 9.72 2.05
C ARG A 300 -11.38 8.52 1.26
N THR A 301 -11.19 7.39 1.93
CA THR A 301 -10.77 6.16 1.26
C THR A 301 -11.94 5.44 0.62
N ALA A 302 -11.75 4.98 -0.62
CA ALA A 302 -12.62 3.99 -1.25
C ALA A 302 -12.43 2.62 -0.58
N ALA A 303 -13.36 1.70 -0.81
CA ALA A 303 -13.32 0.35 -0.25
C ALA A 303 -12.05 -0.40 -0.72
N HIS A 304 -11.25 -0.88 0.22
CA HIS A 304 -9.98 -1.57 -0.03
C HIS A 304 -9.63 -2.52 1.12
N ARG A 305 -8.55 -3.28 0.93
CA ARG A 305 -7.90 -4.10 1.96
C ARG A 305 -6.42 -3.76 2.00
N ASP A 306 -5.83 -3.66 3.17
CA ASP A 306 -4.39 -3.44 3.34
C ASP A 306 -3.67 -4.78 3.51
N VAL A 307 -3.62 -5.55 2.42
CA VAL A 307 -3.05 -6.91 2.41
C VAL A 307 -1.53 -6.98 2.61
N GLY A 308 -0.87 -5.84 2.70
CA GLY A 308 0.56 -5.74 3.00
C GLY A 308 0.86 -5.55 4.49
N ASP A 309 -0.15 -5.37 5.32
CA ASP A 309 -0.02 -5.24 6.75
C ASP A 309 0.06 -6.64 7.39
N LEU A 310 0.85 -6.78 8.44
CA LEU A 310 0.88 -8.01 9.22
C LEU A 310 -0.43 -8.17 9.98
N CYS A 311 -1.33 -8.95 9.43
CA CYS A 311 -2.68 -9.16 9.93
C CYS A 311 -3.12 -10.59 9.60
N GLU A 312 -2.42 -11.60 10.13
CA GLU A 312 -2.77 -12.99 9.82
C GLU A 312 -4.19 -13.32 10.26
N SER A 313 -4.92 -13.96 9.34
CA SER A 313 -6.29 -14.39 9.55
C SER A 313 -6.35 -15.74 10.27
N TRP A 314 -7.53 -16.08 10.75
CA TRP A 314 -7.90 -17.36 11.36
C TRP A 314 -7.64 -18.60 10.45
N GLU A 315 -7.38 -18.39 9.17
CA GLU A 315 -7.10 -19.46 8.20
C GLU A 315 -5.74 -20.15 8.46
N SER A 316 -4.83 -19.46 9.12
CA SER A 316 -3.64 -20.11 9.67
C SER A 316 -4.00 -20.78 11.02
N HIS A 317 -3.67 -22.04 11.20
CA HIS A 317 -3.84 -22.74 12.49
C HIS A 317 -2.98 -22.17 13.63
N GLU A 318 -2.16 -21.17 13.33
CA GLU A 318 -1.31 -20.44 14.26
C GLU A 318 -2.06 -19.33 14.99
N ASN A 319 -1.46 -18.80 16.05
CA ASN A 319 -1.97 -17.62 16.73
C ASN A 319 -1.98 -16.40 15.75
N PRO A 320 -3.01 -15.56 15.81
CA PRO A 320 -3.09 -14.40 14.93
C PRO A 320 -1.92 -13.44 15.22
N LYS A 321 -1.31 -12.90 14.16
CA LYS A 321 -0.19 -11.96 14.24
C LYS A 321 -0.64 -10.60 13.75
N GLY A 322 -0.34 -9.57 14.54
CA GLY A 322 -0.49 -8.18 14.14
C GLY A 322 -1.93 -7.67 14.01
N PHE A 323 -2.01 -6.37 14.02
CA PHE A 323 -3.18 -5.53 13.72
C PHE A 323 -2.72 -4.15 13.27
N SER A 324 -3.48 -3.52 12.40
CA SER A 324 -3.28 -2.12 12.09
C SER A 324 -3.98 -1.25 13.12
N ASN A 325 -3.31 -0.18 13.52
CA ASN A 325 -3.78 0.74 14.55
C ASN A 325 -4.02 2.10 13.90
N LEU A 326 -5.26 2.58 13.94
CA LEU A 326 -5.64 3.85 13.34
C LEU A 326 -6.11 4.83 14.42
N LEU A 327 -5.57 6.03 14.37
CA LEU A 327 -6.02 7.17 15.16
C LEU A 327 -6.35 8.37 14.27
N VAL A 328 -7.06 9.33 14.81
CA VAL A 328 -7.40 10.57 14.14
C VAL A 328 -6.80 11.75 14.90
N LEU A 329 -6.32 12.73 14.15
CA LEU A 329 -5.91 14.04 14.59
C LEU A 329 -6.71 15.07 13.80
N ASP A 330 -7.04 16.22 14.39
CA ASP A 330 -7.76 17.28 13.71
C ASP A 330 -7.30 18.67 14.17
N ASN A 331 -7.81 19.69 13.53
CA ASN A 331 -7.51 21.09 13.88
C ASN A 331 -8.52 21.69 14.87
N GLY A 332 -9.34 20.88 15.55
CA GLY A 332 -10.32 21.30 16.53
C GLY A 332 -11.61 21.88 15.95
N LYS A 333 -11.80 21.80 14.64
CA LYS A 333 -13.06 22.18 13.97
C LYS A 333 -13.99 20.99 13.84
N ASP A 334 -15.27 21.23 14.04
CA ASP A 334 -16.28 20.19 14.02
C ASP A 334 -16.56 19.66 12.61
N TYR A 335 -16.85 18.37 12.53
CA TYR A 335 -17.32 17.69 11.34
C TYR A 335 -18.06 16.42 11.72
N ASP A 336 -19.01 16.01 10.87
CA ASP A 336 -19.67 14.72 10.93
C ASP A 336 -19.18 13.80 9.81
N GLY A 337 -19.45 12.49 9.93
CA GLY A 337 -19.01 11.52 8.93
C GLY A 337 -17.53 11.14 9.05
N PHE A 338 -16.88 10.85 7.94
CA PHE A 338 -15.55 10.22 7.89
C PHE A 338 -15.44 8.97 8.76
N TYR A 339 -16.55 8.26 8.97
CA TYR A 339 -16.54 7.02 9.74
C TYR A 339 -15.70 5.96 9.04
N LEU A 340 -14.94 5.20 9.80
CA LEU A 340 -14.27 4.01 9.28
C LEU A 340 -15.31 2.88 9.16
N CYS A 341 -15.65 2.52 7.94
CA CYS A 341 -16.70 1.54 7.64
C CYS A 341 -16.10 0.18 7.32
N PHE A 342 -16.72 -0.89 7.84
CA PHE A 342 -16.48 -2.29 7.51
C PHE A 342 -17.74 -2.83 6.81
N PRO A 343 -17.88 -2.64 5.48
CA PRO A 343 -19.12 -2.96 4.76
C PRO A 343 -19.44 -4.45 4.77
N GLU A 344 -18.43 -5.33 4.82
CA GLU A 344 -18.62 -6.79 4.97
C GLU A 344 -19.46 -7.15 6.21
N PHE A 345 -19.51 -6.28 7.20
CA PHE A 345 -20.18 -6.49 8.49
C PHE A 345 -21.22 -5.43 8.81
N ARG A 346 -21.38 -4.43 7.95
CA ARG A 346 -22.29 -3.29 8.11
C ARG A 346 -22.05 -2.51 9.42
N VAL A 347 -20.77 -2.37 9.80
CA VAL A 347 -20.32 -1.65 11.00
C VAL A 347 -19.47 -0.46 10.59
N ALA A 348 -19.62 0.66 11.27
CA ALA A 348 -18.78 1.84 11.13
C ALA A 348 -18.29 2.32 12.51
N ALA A 349 -17.10 2.91 12.56
CA ALA A 349 -16.54 3.50 13.78
C ALA A 349 -16.40 5.02 13.63
N ASN A 350 -16.99 5.76 14.55
CA ASN A 350 -16.91 7.22 14.62
C ASN A 350 -15.64 7.64 15.38
N ILE A 351 -14.50 7.57 14.68
CA ILE A 351 -13.18 7.87 15.26
C ILE A 351 -12.94 9.37 15.21
N ARG A 352 -12.59 9.96 16.34
CA ARG A 352 -12.27 11.38 16.52
C ARG A 352 -10.88 11.55 17.13
N ALA A 353 -10.40 12.79 17.20
CA ALA A 353 -9.13 13.08 17.86
C ALA A 353 -9.10 12.55 19.30
N GLY A 354 -8.03 11.85 19.65
CA GLY A 354 -7.90 11.18 20.95
C GLY A 354 -8.37 9.73 20.99
N ASP A 355 -9.05 9.24 19.97
CA ASP A 355 -9.53 7.86 19.88
C ASP A 355 -8.51 6.95 19.18
N LEU A 356 -8.60 5.65 19.45
CA LEU A 356 -7.81 4.61 18.78
C LEU A 356 -8.71 3.46 18.36
N ILE A 357 -8.54 2.98 17.14
CA ILE A 357 -9.08 1.69 16.70
C ILE A 357 -7.94 0.76 16.30
N MET A 358 -7.96 -0.44 16.84
CA MET A 358 -7.08 -1.55 16.49
C MET A 358 -7.93 -2.51 15.65
N MET A 359 -7.52 -2.80 14.40
CA MET A 359 -8.40 -3.47 13.44
C MET A 359 -7.69 -4.49 12.56
N ASN A 360 -8.47 -5.43 12.05
CA ASN A 360 -8.07 -6.33 10.99
C ASN A 360 -8.14 -5.61 9.63
N ALA A 361 -7.01 -5.06 9.19
CA ALA A 361 -6.92 -4.31 7.93
C ALA A 361 -7.06 -5.19 6.66
N HIS A 362 -7.04 -6.51 6.80
CA HIS A 362 -7.33 -7.44 5.69
C HIS A 362 -8.85 -7.53 5.38
N ARG A 363 -9.72 -6.97 6.22
CA ARG A 363 -11.15 -6.82 5.92
C ARG A 363 -11.37 -5.59 5.05
N ILE A 364 -12.40 -5.64 4.20
CA ILE A 364 -12.75 -4.46 3.39
C ILE A 364 -13.11 -3.33 4.34
N HIS A 365 -12.45 -2.20 4.13
CA HIS A 365 -12.75 -0.98 4.86
C HIS A 365 -12.69 0.25 3.95
N SER A 366 -13.38 1.29 4.35
CA SER A 366 -13.50 2.56 3.63
C SER A 366 -13.83 3.69 4.59
N ASN A 367 -13.85 4.94 4.10
CA ASN A 367 -14.44 6.04 4.85
C ASN A 367 -15.76 6.47 4.25
N SER A 368 -16.76 6.73 5.10
CA SER A 368 -18.00 7.41 4.71
C SER A 368 -17.69 8.86 4.30
N PRO A 369 -18.58 9.55 3.55
CA PRO A 369 -18.44 10.97 3.30
C PRO A 369 -18.48 11.77 4.60
N ALA A 370 -17.87 12.96 4.57
CA ALA A 370 -18.08 13.98 5.60
C ALA A 370 -19.33 14.79 5.30
N PHE A 371 -19.94 15.31 6.35
CA PHE A 371 -21.07 16.25 6.24
C PHE A 371 -21.07 17.18 7.46
N ASN A 372 -21.85 18.25 7.43
CA ASN A 372 -21.98 19.23 8.53
C ASN A 372 -20.63 19.68 9.09
N HIS A 373 -19.68 20.02 8.22
CA HIS A 373 -18.34 20.44 8.65
C HIS A 373 -18.19 21.96 8.69
N GLU A 374 -17.42 22.45 9.63
CA GLU A 374 -17.00 23.84 9.69
C GLU A 374 -16.06 24.17 8.53
N GLU A 375 -16.11 25.41 8.05
CA GLU A 375 -15.20 25.89 7.01
C GLU A 375 -13.73 25.76 7.46
N GLY A 376 -12.93 25.11 6.63
CA GLY A 376 -11.50 24.89 6.88
C GLY A 376 -11.23 23.87 7.98
N PHE A 377 -12.14 22.92 8.25
CA PHE A 377 -11.81 21.73 9.05
C PHE A 377 -10.68 20.94 8.37
N GLU A 378 -9.88 20.30 9.16
CA GLU A 378 -8.81 19.44 8.70
C GLU A 378 -8.75 18.19 9.58
N ARG A 379 -8.87 17.04 8.94
CA ARG A 379 -8.77 15.73 9.58
C ARG A 379 -7.57 14.97 9.05
N MET A 380 -6.74 14.47 9.96
CA MET A 380 -5.68 13.54 9.62
C MET A 380 -5.97 12.17 10.21
N SER A 381 -5.87 11.12 9.43
CA SER A 381 -5.79 9.76 9.95
C SER A 381 -4.35 9.28 9.92
N VAL A 382 -3.91 8.67 11.01
CA VAL A 382 -2.59 8.06 11.14
C VAL A 382 -2.78 6.57 11.34
N VAL A 383 -2.27 5.78 10.40
CA VAL A 383 -2.31 4.31 10.48
C VAL A 383 -0.90 3.83 10.80
N MET A 384 -0.76 3.09 11.89
CA MET A 384 0.48 2.49 12.36
C MET A 384 0.39 0.98 12.18
N TYR A 385 1.35 0.39 11.50
CA TYR A 385 1.32 -1.03 11.18
C TYR A 385 2.73 -1.63 11.05
N PHE A 386 2.79 -2.95 11.11
CA PHE A 386 3.95 -3.70 10.68
C PHE A 386 3.74 -4.11 9.23
N ARG A 387 4.59 -3.62 8.34
CA ARG A 387 4.55 -3.99 6.94
C ARG A 387 5.22 -5.35 6.75
N GLU A 388 4.44 -6.37 6.36
CA GLU A 388 4.89 -7.77 6.33
C GLU A 388 6.14 -7.96 5.46
N SER A 389 6.20 -7.30 4.32
CA SER A 389 7.35 -7.38 3.41
C SER A 389 8.67 -6.82 3.98
N MET A 390 8.61 -6.10 5.11
CA MET A 390 9.81 -5.71 5.86
C MET A 390 10.61 -6.91 6.36
N LEU A 391 9.99 -8.05 6.62
CA LEU A 391 10.67 -9.29 7.00
C LEU A 391 11.71 -9.78 5.97
N ASN A 392 11.63 -9.27 4.74
CA ASN A 392 12.63 -9.53 3.71
C ASN A 392 13.82 -8.54 3.73
N CYS A 393 13.83 -7.56 4.64
CA CYS A 393 14.94 -6.63 4.78
C CYS A 393 16.12 -7.28 5.48
N GLY A 394 17.32 -6.96 5.02
CA GLY A 394 18.53 -7.21 5.78
C GLY A 394 18.79 -6.15 6.84
N SER A 395 19.94 -6.20 7.50
CA SER A 395 20.37 -5.13 8.41
C SER A 395 20.47 -3.78 7.68
N ALA A 396 20.39 -2.66 8.39
CA ALA A 396 20.54 -1.34 7.80
C ALA A 396 21.86 -1.21 7.01
N LYS A 397 22.95 -1.82 7.50
CA LYS A 397 24.24 -1.86 6.79
C LYS A 397 24.14 -2.62 5.46
N TYR A 398 23.44 -3.75 5.44
CA TYR A 398 23.23 -4.53 4.23
C TYR A 398 22.39 -3.76 3.20
N GLU A 399 21.30 -3.15 3.62
CA GLU A 399 20.42 -2.38 2.74
C GLU A 399 21.10 -1.09 2.24
N ASP A 400 21.95 -0.46 3.05
CA ASP A 400 22.78 0.66 2.61
C ASP A 400 23.81 0.21 1.55
N THR A 401 24.36 -0.98 1.70
CA THR A 401 25.27 -1.56 0.68
C THR A 401 24.51 -1.81 -0.63
N ARG A 402 23.29 -2.34 -0.58
CA ARG A 402 22.40 -2.45 -1.74
C ARG A 402 22.14 -1.09 -2.38
N ARG A 403 21.82 -0.08 -1.57
CA ARG A 403 21.57 1.30 -2.02
C ARG A 403 22.79 1.86 -2.76
N ARG A 404 23.98 1.73 -2.19
CA ARG A 404 25.23 2.22 -2.81
C ARG A 404 25.52 1.51 -4.13
N PHE A 405 25.29 0.20 -4.19
CA PHE A 405 25.45 -0.55 -5.43
C PHE A 405 24.48 -0.06 -6.51
N VAL A 406 23.20 0.13 -6.18
CA VAL A 406 22.19 0.67 -7.10
C VAL A 406 22.60 2.05 -7.59
N TYR A 407 23.06 2.94 -6.71
CA TYR A 407 23.45 4.30 -7.11
C TYR A 407 24.74 4.35 -7.91
N SER A 408 25.71 3.46 -7.67
CA SER A 408 26.91 3.37 -8.50
C SER A 408 26.59 3.01 -9.96
N ARG A 409 25.47 2.32 -10.19
CA ARG A 409 24.99 1.95 -11.52
C ARG A 409 24.15 3.04 -12.17
N ARG A 410 23.54 3.90 -11.38
CA ARG A 410 22.71 4.99 -11.87
C ARG A 410 23.48 5.97 -12.73
N ASP A 411 24.72 6.23 -12.37
CA ASP A 411 25.56 7.22 -13.04
C ASP A 411 26.30 6.61 -14.24
N ASP A 412 26.21 5.31 -14.44
CA ASP A 412 26.79 4.61 -15.57
C ASP A 412 25.86 4.71 -16.79
N LYS A 413 26.26 5.53 -17.76
CA LYS A 413 25.51 5.77 -19.00
C LYS A 413 25.34 4.52 -19.87
N GLU A 414 26.16 3.49 -19.66
CA GLU A 414 26.06 2.22 -20.38
C GLU A 414 24.99 1.30 -19.78
N HIS A 415 24.63 1.48 -18.52
CA HIS A 415 23.49 0.79 -17.92
C HIS A 415 22.16 1.39 -18.39
N LYS A 416 21.80 1.13 -19.64
CA LYS A 416 20.53 1.51 -20.28
C LYS A 416 19.29 1.13 -19.44
N LEU A 417 19.40 0.12 -18.60
CA LEU A 417 18.35 -0.37 -17.73
C LEU A 417 17.87 0.66 -16.72
N TRP A 418 18.75 1.57 -16.27
CA TRP A 418 18.35 2.62 -15.35
C TRP A 418 17.58 3.76 -16.04
N HIS A 419 17.86 4.00 -17.31
CA HIS A 419 17.23 5.05 -18.09
C HIS A 419 15.88 4.65 -18.69
N GLN A 420 15.56 3.35 -18.71
CA GLN A 420 14.25 2.82 -19.13
C GLN A 420 13.21 2.84 -18.00
N GLY A 421 13.42 3.63 -16.97
CA GLY A 421 12.65 3.64 -15.74
C GLY A 421 13.13 2.58 -14.75
N TRP A 422 12.60 2.63 -13.55
CA TRP A 422 12.97 1.78 -12.42
C TRP A 422 12.81 0.27 -12.66
N ASN A 423 12.19 -0.11 -13.75
CA ASN A 423 12.00 -1.48 -14.19
C ASN A 423 13.26 -2.11 -14.76
N GLY A 424 14.26 -1.31 -14.98
CA GLY A 424 15.56 -1.76 -15.42
C GLY A 424 16.48 -2.29 -14.33
N VAL A 425 16.07 -2.30 -13.08
CA VAL A 425 16.71 -3.14 -12.09
C VAL A 425 16.31 -4.57 -12.41
N SER A 426 17.13 -5.25 -13.20
CA SER A 426 16.94 -6.65 -13.52
C SER A 426 16.71 -7.44 -12.23
N PRO A 427 15.69 -8.30 -12.14
CA PRO A 427 15.55 -9.21 -11.01
C PRO A 427 16.85 -10.01 -10.76
N ASN A 428 17.63 -10.23 -11.79
CA ASN A 428 18.89 -10.98 -11.74
C ASN A 428 20.10 -10.11 -11.32
N MET A 429 19.95 -8.83 -11.07
CA MET A 429 21.01 -7.92 -10.62
C MET A 429 21.68 -8.41 -9.33
N TRP A 430 20.93 -9.10 -8.49
CA TRP A 430 21.38 -9.61 -7.20
C TRP A 430 21.99 -11.01 -7.28
N ASP A 431 21.95 -11.64 -8.45
CA ASP A 431 22.55 -12.95 -8.75
C ASP A 431 23.69 -12.78 -9.77
N THR A 432 24.56 -11.79 -9.54
CA THR A 432 25.71 -11.48 -10.41
C THR A 432 26.99 -11.52 -9.62
N GLU A 433 28.09 -11.90 -10.29
CA GLU A 433 29.44 -11.87 -9.73
C GLU A 433 29.80 -10.47 -9.25
N GLU A 434 29.38 -9.44 -9.98
CA GLU A 434 29.65 -8.06 -9.66
C GLU A 434 29.00 -7.61 -8.35
N TRP A 435 27.73 -8.00 -8.11
CA TRP A 435 27.07 -7.78 -6.82
C TRP A 435 27.78 -8.55 -5.71
N ALA A 436 28.12 -9.82 -5.94
CA ALA A 436 28.82 -10.64 -4.96
C ALA A 436 30.16 -10.01 -4.56
N ASN A 437 30.97 -9.59 -5.52
CA ASN A 437 32.24 -8.91 -5.26
C ASN A 437 32.05 -7.60 -4.50
N PHE A 438 31.08 -6.79 -4.90
CA PHE A 438 30.76 -5.55 -4.18
C PHE A 438 30.33 -5.82 -2.73
N LEU A 439 29.51 -6.84 -2.52
CA LEU A 439 29.03 -7.26 -1.22
C LEU A 439 30.17 -7.74 -0.31
N GLY A 440 31.06 -8.59 -0.84
CA GLY A 440 32.24 -9.08 -0.13
C GLY A 440 33.16 -7.94 0.31
N HIS A 441 33.47 -6.99 -0.56
CA HIS A 441 34.28 -5.80 -0.24
C HIS A 441 33.64 -4.87 0.82
N ASN A 442 32.34 -5.01 1.07
CA ASN A 442 31.61 -4.22 2.07
C ASN A 442 31.37 -4.99 3.38
N GLY A 443 32.03 -6.15 3.58
CA GLY A 443 32.03 -6.92 4.81
C GLY A 443 30.88 -7.89 4.94
N PHE A 444 30.38 -8.42 3.83
CA PHE A 444 29.35 -9.47 3.72
C PHE A 444 29.89 -10.64 2.92
N ALA A 445 31.03 -11.20 3.39
CA ALA A 445 31.74 -12.26 2.68
C ALA A 445 30.94 -13.56 2.59
N GLU A 446 30.18 -13.90 3.62
CA GLU A 446 29.37 -15.11 3.64
C GLU A 446 28.26 -15.07 2.60
N GLU A 447 27.50 -13.97 2.55
CA GLU A 447 26.44 -13.75 1.56
C GLU A 447 27.01 -13.67 0.13
N ALA A 448 28.17 -13.00 -0.04
CA ALA A 448 28.88 -12.96 -1.31
C ALA A 448 29.28 -14.34 -1.81
N ASN A 449 29.87 -15.15 -0.93
CA ASN A 449 30.28 -16.52 -1.25
C ASN A 449 29.07 -17.42 -1.55
N GLY A 450 27.95 -17.22 -0.91
CA GLY A 450 26.70 -17.91 -1.22
C GLY A 450 26.19 -17.61 -2.65
N ILE A 451 26.37 -16.38 -3.13
CA ILE A 451 26.04 -15.99 -4.51
C ILE A 451 27.04 -16.60 -5.49
N LEU A 452 28.35 -16.44 -5.25
CA LEU A 452 29.41 -16.97 -6.10
C LEU A 452 29.31 -18.50 -6.25
N TYR A 453 29.02 -19.20 -5.15
CA TYR A 453 28.79 -20.66 -5.17
C TYR A 453 27.63 -21.04 -6.12
N LYS A 454 26.52 -20.32 -6.07
CA LYS A 454 25.38 -20.53 -6.98
C LYS A 454 25.73 -20.28 -8.45
N LEU A 455 26.67 -19.39 -8.70
CA LEU A 455 27.16 -19.07 -10.04
C LEU A 455 28.28 -20.01 -10.52
N GLY A 456 28.77 -20.92 -9.67
CA GLY A 456 29.88 -21.80 -9.98
C GLY A 456 31.24 -21.06 -10.05
N LEU A 457 31.39 -19.98 -9.29
CA LEU A 457 32.59 -19.13 -9.25
C LEU A 457 33.36 -19.31 -7.94
N ASP A 458 34.63 -18.93 -7.97
CA ASP A 458 35.52 -18.98 -6.80
C ASP A 458 35.07 -18.00 -5.71
N GLN A 459 35.28 -18.37 -4.45
CA GLN A 459 34.88 -17.57 -3.29
C GLN A 459 35.77 -16.35 -3.12
N VAL A 460 35.19 -15.27 -2.59
CA VAL A 460 35.92 -14.08 -2.13
C VAL A 460 36.61 -14.44 -0.80
N HIS A 461 37.90 -14.19 -0.72
CA HIS A 461 38.73 -14.39 0.47
C HIS A 461 38.69 -13.18 1.42
#